data_b9e18f5fc769a8db0eed9f88cc39a073
#
_entry.id   b9e18f5fc769a8db0eed9f88cc39a073
#
_cell.length_a   1.000
_cell.length_b   1.000
_cell.length_c   1.000
_cell.angle_alpha   90.00
_cell.angle_beta   90.00
_cell.angle_gamma   90.00
#
_symmetry.space_group_name_H-M   'P 1'
#
loop_
_entity.id
_entity.type
_entity.pdbx_description
1 polymer ?
#
loop_
_entity_poly.entity_id
_entity_poly.type
_entity_poly.pdbx_seq_one_letter_code
_entity_poly.pdbx_strand_id
1 'polypeptide(L)'
;MSVRLSAAICGATILFVCSSLAMARSEIRAVPAFAVDRAAHGSTVVGAASMYNPYRPGYREGGKSTATGERYDPSAWAAAIQTDLREKFGGVHHGSRASYALVEGTNKKVIVKINDVGPLTPGRIIDLNEQTMRYFDPTLRLGVIQNVRVTPLSGDDWTPGPIAQR
;
A
#
# COMPACT_ATOMS: atom_id res chain seq x y z
N MET A 1 -2.44 10.22 -87.22
CA MET A 1 -2.62 11.19 -86.14
C MET A 1 -2.68 10.38 -84.83
N SER A 2 -1.57 10.33 -84.14
CA SER A 2 -1.44 9.53 -82.87
C SER A 2 -1.33 10.54 -81.76
N VAL A 3 -2.33 10.54 -80.87
CA VAL A 3 -2.30 11.32 -79.66
C VAL A 3 -1.75 10.39 -78.48
N ARG A 4 -0.59 10.75 -77.93
CA ARG A 4 -0.04 10.09 -76.75
C ARG A 4 -0.57 10.75 -75.47
N LEU A 5 -1.24 9.99 -74.67
CA LEU A 5 -1.70 10.40 -73.35
C LEU A 5 -0.65 10.03 -72.32
N SER A 6 -0.01 11.02 -71.71
CA SER A 6 0.94 10.80 -70.58
C SER A 6 0.16 10.79 -69.29
N ALA A 7 0.22 9.66 -68.57
CA ALA A 7 -0.31 9.54 -67.23
C ALA A 7 0.76 9.95 -66.21
N ALA A 8 0.49 11.00 -65.44
CA ALA A 8 1.28 11.40 -64.29
C ALA A 8 0.87 10.58 -63.06
N ILE A 9 1.80 9.80 -62.52
CA ILE A 9 1.61 9.06 -61.28
C ILE A 9 1.99 10.00 -60.13
N CYS A 10 0.99 10.43 -59.38
CA CYS A 10 1.18 11.22 -58.16
C CYS A 10 1.42 10.23 -56.99
N GLY A 11 2.67 10.11 -56.57
CA GLY A 11 3.04 9.30 -55.39
C GLY A 11 2.69 10.04 -54.11
N ALA A 12 1.68 9.58 -53.39
CA ALA A 12 1.38 10.03 -52.04
C ALA A 12 2.25 9.29 -51.05
N THR A 13 3.26 9.96 -50.50
CA THR A 13 4.09 9.45 -49.42
C THR A 13 3.32 9.62 -48.11
N ILE A 14 2.78 8.52 -47.58
CA ILE A 14 2.16 8.50 -46.26
C ILE A 14 3.28 8.41 -45.23
N LEU A 15 3.55 9.52 -44.54
CA LEU A 15 4.38 9.56 -43.36
C LEU A 15 3.62 8.91 -42.20
N PHE A 16 4.00 7.70 -41.83
CA PHE A 16 3.56 7.06 -40.60
C PHE A 16 4.29 7.73 -39.43
N VAL A 17 3.65 8.69 -38.77
CA VAL A 17 4.13 9.21 -37.49
C VAL A 17 3.82 8.17 -36.41
N CYS A 18 4.80 7.36 -36.12
CA CYS A 18 4.75 6.44 -34.99
C CYS A 18 4.86 7.25 -33.68
N SER A 19 3.71 7.66 -33.12
CA SER A 19 3.64 8.27 -31.80
C SER A 19 3.96 7.22 -30.75
N SER A 20 5.23 7.17 -30.34
CA SER A 20 5.66 6.39 -29.17
C SER A 20 4.99 7.00 -27.93
N LEU A 21 3.86 6.46 -27.49
CA LEU A 21 3.37 6.67 -26.15
C LEU A 21 4.39 6.07 -25.17
N ALA A 22 5.30 6.89 -24.71
CA ALA A 22 6.10 6.58 -23.54
C ALA A 22 5.14 6.49 -22.36
N MET A 23 4.74 5.27 -22.00
CA MET A 23 4.10 4.97 -20.74
C MET A 23 5.08 5.41 -19.64
N ALA A 24 4.80 6.54 -19.01
CA ALA A 24 5.50 6.94 -17.80
C ALA A 24 5.26 5.84 -16.76
N ARG A 25 6.19 4.91 -16.65
CA ARG A 25 6.27 4.03 -15.49
C ARG A 25 6.47 4.95 -14.30
N SER A 26 5.44 5.08 -13.48
CA SER A 26 5.57 5.64 -12.14
C SER A 26 6.57 4.76 -11.40
N GLU A 27 7.82 5.17 -11.39
CA GLU A 27 8.83 4.57 -10.54
C GLU A 27 8.37 4.83 -9.11
N ILE A 28 7.91 3.79 -8.43
CA ILE A 28 7.69 3.81 -7.00
C ILE A 28 9.08 4.05 -6.40
N ARG A 29 9.36 5.29 -6.09
CA ARG A 29 10.62 5.67 -5.44
C ARG A 29 10.60 5.05 -4.05
N ALA A 30 11.35 3.99 -3.86
CA ALA A 30 11.49 3.36 -2.56
C ALA A 30 12.00 4.41 -1.56
N VAL A 31 11.28 4.57 -0.44
CA VAL A 31 11.68 5.49 0.62
C VAL A 31 13.02 5.02 1.18
N PRO A 32 14.05 5.89 1.26
CA PRO A 32 15.33 5.48 1.80
C PRO A 32 15.21 5.10 3.28
N ALA A 33 15.80 3.99 3.69
CA ALA A 33 15.73 3.48 5.06
C ALA A 33 16.13 4.53 6.12
N PHE A 34 17.13 5.40 5.84
CA PHE A 34 17.55 6.45 6.76
C PHE A 34 16.49 7.53 7.03
N ALA A 35 15.60 7.78 6.07
CA ALA A 35 14.50 8.73 6.26
C ALA A 35 13.45 8.17 7.22
N VAL A 36 13.22 6.87 7.17
CA VAL A 36 12.30 6.17 8.06
C VAL A 36 12.84 6.16 9.50
N ASP A 37 14.13 5.86 9.69
CA ASP A 37 14.74 5.82 11.02
C ASP A 37 14.69 7.19 11.72
N ARG A 38 14.79 8.30 11.00
CA ARG A 38 14.66 9.65 11.56
C ARG A 38 13.22 10.02 11.93
N ALA A 39 12.26 9.49 11.25
CA ALA A 39 10.85 9.82 11.45
C ALA A 39 10.15 8.86 12.42
N ALA A 40 10.82 7.79 12.85
CA ALA A 40 10.31 6.89 13.87
C ALA A 40 10.21 7.63 15.20
N HIS A 41 9.00 8.05 15.55
CA HIS A 41 8.70 8.77 16.78
C HIS A 41 7.86 7.88 17.70
N GLY A 42 8.28 7.81 18.93
CA GLY A 42 7.60 7.01 19.94
C GLY A 42 8.17 5.60 20.08
N SER A 43 7.69 4.91 21.12
CA SER A 43 8.14 3.55 21.40
C SER A 43 7.51 2.56 20.44
N THR A 44 8.33 1.72 19.82
CA THR A 44 7.90 0.57 19.04
C THR A 44 7.02 -0.35 19.88
N VAL A 45 5.95 -0.86 19.31
CA VAL A 45 5.13 -1.92 19.88
C VAL A 45 5.51 -3.24 19.25
N VAL A 46 5.60 -4.29 20.04
CA VAL A 46 5.91 -5.65 19.59
C VAL A 46 4.73 -6.56 19.89
N GLY A 47 4.31 -7.35 18.91
CA GLY A 47 3.22 -8.29 19.07
C GLY A 47 3.00 -9.12 17.82
N ALA A 48 1.81 -9.67 17.67
CA ALA A 48 1.43 -10.40 16.48
C ALA A 48 0.67 -9.51 15.50
N ALA A 49 0.84 -9.77 14.20
CA ALA A 49 0.02 -9.21 13.13
C ALA A 49 -0.90 -10.29 12.56
N SER A 50 -2.15 -9.95 12.32
CA SER A 50 -3.11 -10.76 11.55
C SER A 50 -3.51 -10.04 10.27
N MET A 51 -4.46 -10.62 9.55
CA MET A 51 -5.00 -10.02 8.34
C MET A 51 -6.51 -9.94 8.44
N TYR A 52 -7.09 -8.83 7.97
CA TYR A 52 -8.53 -8.76 7.71
C TYR A 52 -8.82 -8.43 6.25
N ASN A 53 -9.92 -8.96 5.75
CA ASN A 53 -10.47 -8.60 4.45
C ASN A 53 -12.00 -8.82 4.49
N PRO A 54 -12.81 -7.76 4.60
CA PRO A 54 -14.27 -7.85 4.74
C PRO A 54 -14.97 -8.39 3.47
N TYR A 55 -14.27 -8.52 2.36
CA TYR A 55 -14.78 -9.08 1.11
C TYR A 55 -14.51 -10.59 0.96
N ARG A 56 -13.69 -11.15 1.83
CA ARG A 56 -13.31 -12.56 1.72
C ARG A 56 -14.41 -13.45 2.30
N PRO A 57 -14.85 -14.51 1.58
CA PRO A 57 -15.84 -15.44 2.10
C PRO A 57 -15.41 -16.04 3.45
N GLY A 58 -16.33 -16.06 4.42
CA GLY A 58 -16.06 -16.57 5.77
C GLY A 58 -15.46 -15.56 6.75
N TYR A 59 -14.99 -14.41 6.29
CA TYR A 59 -14.61 -13.31 7.16
C TYR A 59 -15.86 -12.57 7.64
N ARG A 60 -16.02 -12.50 8.95
CA ARG A 60 -17.16 -11.82 9.61
C ARG A 60 -16.71 -10.58 10.39
N GLU A 61 -15.43 -10.34 10.48
CA GLU A 61 -14.84 -9.26 11.24
C GLU A 61 -14.49 -8.08 10.32
N GLY A 62 -14.69 -6.88 10.83
CA GLY A 62 -14.42 -5.64 10.13
C GLY A 62 -15.52 -5.19 9.16
N GLY A 63 -15.65 -3.88 9.04
CA GLY A 63 -16.55 -3.23 8.09
C GLY A 63 -15.93 -3.03 6.72
N LYS A 64 -16.76 -2.73 5.73
CA LYS A 64 -16.30 -2.29 4.40
C LYS A 64 -15.83 -0.84 4.39
N SER A 65 -16.06 -0.10 5.46
CA SER A 65 -15.54 1.24 5.71
C SER A 65 -14.58 1.19 6.89
N THR A 66 -13.44 1.83 6.75
CA THR A 66 -12.43 1.95 7.80
C THR A 66 -12.82 3.00 8.86
N ALA A 67 -12.10 3.07 9.96
CA ALA A 67 -12.36 4.06 11.01
C ALA A 67 -12.25 5.51 10.51
N THR A 68 -11.40 5.79 9.51
CA THR A 68 -11.35 7.13 8.87
C THR A 68 -12.55 7.43 7.98
N GLY A 69 -13.37 6.44 7.64
CA GLY A 69 -14.50 6.55 6.71
C GLY A 69 -14.14 6.19 5.27
N GLU A 70 -12.90 5.87 4.97
CA GLU A 70 -12.49 5.37 3.66
C GLU A 70 -13.07 3.97 3.41
N ARG A 71 -13.28 3.65 2.14
CA ARG A 71 -13.63 2.28 1.77
C ARG A 71 -12.40 1.37 1.92
N TYR A 72 -12.59 0.19 2.51
CA TYR A 72 -11.54 -0.81 2.56
C TYR A 72 -11.05 -1.18 1.16
N ASP A 73 -9.74 -1.18 0.97
CA ASP A 73 -9.07 -1.57 -0.27
C ASP A 73 -8.08 -2.73 0.02
N PRO A 74 -8.35 -3.96 -0.46
CA PRO A 74 -7.46 -5.09 -0.23
C PRO A 74 -6.08 -4.93 -0.89
N SER A 75 -5.95 -4.04 -1.90
CA SER A 75 -4.71 -3.76 -2.60
C SER A 75 -3.88 -2.64 -1.95
N ALA A 76 -4.42 -1.96 -0.95
CA ALA A 76 -3.71 -0.89 -0.25
C ALA A 76 -2.65 -1.43 0.72
N TRP A 77 -1.56 -0.69 0.86
CA TRP A 77 -0.59 -0.85 1.94
C TRP A 77 -1.13 -0.17 3.20
N ALA A 78 -2.09 -0.83 3.85
CA ALA A 78 -2.82 -0.27 4.97
C ALA A 78 -3.04 -1.32 6.08
N ALA A 79 -3.48 -0.85 7.24
CA ALA A 79 -3.74 -1.69 8.38
C ALA A 79 -4.71 -1.03 9.37
N ALA A 80 -5.36 -1.88 10.18
CA ALA A 80 -6.05 -1.51 11.40
C ALA A 80 -5.11 -1.69 12.61
N ILE A 81 -5.13 -0.75 13.54
CA ILE A 81 -4.39 -0.86 14.80
C ILE A 81 -5.30 -1.34 15.93
N GLN A 82 -4.76 -2.05 16.93
CA GLN A 82 -5.51 -2.44 18.12
C GLN A 82 -6.09 -1.21 18.83
N THR A 83 -7.30 -1.32 19.36
CA THR A 83 -8.08 -0.20 19.91
C THR A 83 -7.33 0.56 21.00
N ASP A 84 -6.64 -0.12 21.91
CA ASP A 84 -5.87 0.48 23.00
C ASP A 84 -4.59 1.18 22.54
N LEU A 85 -4.14 0.92 21.32
CA LEU A 85 -2.99 1.57 20.68
C LEU A 85 -3.40 2.77 19.83
N ARG A 86 -4.69 3.06 19.69
CA ARG A 86 -5.22 4.09 18.82
C ARG A 86 -4.52 5.44 18.98
N GLU A 87 -4.44 5.95 20.20
CA GLU A 87 -3.85 7.27 20.48
C GLU A 87 -2.36 7.33 20.14
N LYS A 88 -1.66 6.23 20.38
CA LYS A 88 -0.26 6.11 20.04
C LYS A 88 0.01 6.14 18.53
N PHE A 89 -0.97 5.70 17.74
CA PHE A 89 -0.90 5.69 16.27
C PHE A 89 -1.77 6.77 15.62
N GLY A 90 -1.86 7.95 16.24
CA GLY A 90 -2.43 9.14 15.64
C GLY A 90 -3.93 9.36 15.88
N GLY A 91 -4.56 8.64 16.81
CA GLY A 91 -5.95 8.88 17.22
C GLY A 91 -6.97 8.68 16.09
N VAL A 92 -6.75 7.73 15.18
CA VAL A 92 -7.55 7.51 13.97
C VAL A 92 -9.05 7.35 14.29
N HIS A 93 -9.89 8.18 13.67
CA HIS A 93 -11.35 8.19 13.82
C HIS A 93 -12.03 8.68 12.54
N HIS A 94 -13.35 8.63 12.47
CA HIS A 94 -14.11 9.06 11.29
C HIS A 94 -13.82 10.52 10.94
N GLY A 95 -13.44 10.75 9.68
CA GLY A 95 -13.08 12.07 9.17
C GLY A 95 -11.66 12.53 9.54
N SER A 96 -10.90 11.76 10.36
CA SER A 96 -9.49 12.07 10.59
C SER A 96 -8.63 11.73 9.38
N ARG A 97 -7.45 12.35 9.29
CA ARG A 97 -6.41 11.86 8.39
C ARG A 97 -5.89 10.52 8.91
N ALA A 98 -5.45 9.68 8.00
CA ALA A 98 -4.70 8.48 8.34
C ALA A 98 -3.33 8.87 8.91
N SER A 99 -2.80 8.02 9.78
CA SER A 99 -1.41 8.07 10.21
C SER A 99 -0.58 7.02 9.49
N TYR A 100 0.72 6.98 9.76
CA TYR A 100 1.62 6.03 9.13
C TYR A 100 2.45 5.30 10.16
N ALA A 101 2.80 4.06 9.85
CA ALA A 101 3.65 3.26 10.71
C ALA A 101 4.65 2.43 9.88
N LEU A 102 5.82 2.22 10.45
CA LEU A 102 6.77 1.22 9.99
C LEU A 102 6.41 -0.14 10.60
N VAL A 103 6.19 -1.12 9.75
CA VAL A 103 5.97 -2.52 10.16
C VAL A 103 7.16 -3.36 9.74
N GLU A 104 7.75 -4.05 10.71
CA GLU A 104 8.91 -4.91 10.53
C GLU A 104 8.58 -6.34 10.99
N GLY A 105 8.88 -7.31 10.16
CA GLY A 105 8.67 -8.74 10.46
C GLY A 105 9.26 -9.62 9.38
N THR A 106 9.60 -10.87 9.70
CA THR A 106 10.15 -11.85 8.73
C THR A 106 11.28 -11.29 7.85
N ASN A 107 12.17 -10.48 8.43
CA ASN A 107 13.25 -9.77 7.73
C ASN A 107 12.78 -8.82 6.61
N LYS A 108 11.56 -8.34 6.67
CA LYS A 108 10.97 -7.39 5.74
C LYS A 108 10.47 -6.15 6.47
N LYS A 109 10.44 -5.03 5.76
CA LYS A 109 9.98 -3.74 6.26
C LYS A 109 9.03 -3.09 5.27
N VAL A 110 7.95 -2.51 5.78
CA VAL A 110 6.95 -1.84 4.96
C VAL A 110 6.39 -0.63 5.71
N ILE A 111 6.14 0.46 5.00
CA ILE A 111 5.34 1.57 5.52
C ILE A 111 3.89 1.27 5.22
N VAL A 112 3.05 1.35 6.24
CA VAL A 112 1.61 1.18 6.12
C VAL A 112 0.87 2.45 6.52
N LYS A 113 -0.25 2.66 5.89
CA LYS A 113 -1.25 3.63 6.29
C LYS A 113 -2.10 3.03 7.40
N ILE A 114 -2.17 3.68 8.55
CA ILE A 114 -3.09 3.33 9.62
C ILE A 114 -4.37 4.14 9.41
N ASN A 115 -5.39 3.53 8.89
CA ASN A 115 -6.68 4.16 8.60
C ASN A 115 -7.86 3.46 9.28
N ASP A 116 -7.57 2.41 10.04
CA ASP A 116 -8.58 1.65 10.73
C ASP A 116 -8.17 1.29 12.16
N VAL A 117 -9.16 0.95 12.98
CA VAL A 117 -9.01 0.58 14.39
C VAL A 117 -10.00 -0.54 14.69
N GLY A 118 -9.57 -1.53 15.41
CA GLY A 118 -10.45 -2.62 15.82
C GLY A 118 -10.02 -3.35 17.09
N PRO A 119 -10.95 -4.00 17.77
CA PRO A 119 -10.66 -4.88 18.90
C PRO A 119 -10.05 -6.17 18.36
N LEU A 120 -8.74 -6.27 18.42
CA LEU A 120 -8.03 -7.47 17.96
C LEU A 120 -7.95 -8.53 19.07
N THR A 121 -7.76 -9.78 18.70
CA THR A 121 -7.49 -10.87 19.65
C THR A 121 -6.27 -10.52 20.52
N PRO A 122 -6.28 -10.82 21.84
CA PRO A 122 -5.16 -10.54 22.72
C PRO A 122 -3.81 -11.02 22.17
N GLY A 123 -2.80 -10.16 22.26
CA GLY A 123 -1.47 -10.39 21.67
C GLY A 123 -1.31 -9.93 20.22
N ARG A 124 -2.39 -9.67 19.50
CA ARG A 124 -2.35 -9.03 18.19
C ARG A 124 -2.36 -7.52 18.37
N ILE A 125 -1.49 -6.83 17.66
CA ILE A 125 -1.34 -5.37 17.74
C ILE A 125 -1.77 -4.66 16.47
N ILE A 126 -1.82 -5.38 15.34
CA ILE A 126 -2.14 -4.84 14.03
C ILE A 126 -2.81 -5.89 13.16
N ASP A 127 -3.84 -5.49 12.41
CA ASP A 127 -4.46 -6.27 11.34
C ASP A 127 -4.11 -5.66 9.99
N LEU A 128 -3.36 -6.41 9.19
CA LEU A 128 -2.86 -5.96 7.90
C LEU A 128 -3.94 -6.14 6.82
N ASN A 129 -4.02 -5.19 5.89
CA ASN A 129 -4.76 -5.42 4.64
C ASN A 129 -4.13 -6.58 3.86
N GLU A 130 -4.89 -7.19 2.97
CA GLU A 130 -4.45 -8.37 2.23
C GLU A 130 -3.14 -8.14 1.48
N GLN A 131 -2.96 -7.00 0.80
CA GLN A 131 -1.72 -6.66 0.10
C GLN A 131 -0.52 -6.62 1.05
N THR A 132 -0.69 -6.00 2.21
CA THR A 132 0.37 -5.90 3.21
C THR A 132 0.72 -7.28 3.79
N MET A 133 -0.31 -8.09 4.08
CA MET A 133 -0.08 -9.46 4.57
C MET A 133 0.64 -10.33 3.54
N ARG A 134 0.27 -10.24 2.25
CA ARG A 134 0.95 -10.97 1.16
C ARG A 134 2.42 -10.61 1.02
N TYR A 135 2.81 -9.42 1.38
CA TYR A 135 4.22 -9.04 1.38
C TYR A 135 5.02 -9.85 2.40
N PHE A 136 4.47 -10.11 3.59
CA PHE A 136 5.11 -10.94 4.61
C PHE A 136 4.92 -12.43 4.34
N ASP A 137 3.69 -12.83 4.04
CA ASP A 137 3.27 -14.22 3.72
C ASP A 137 2.58 -14.28 2.35
N PRO A 138 3.30 -14.51 1.25
CA PRO A 138 2.73 -14.54 -0.10
C PRO A 138 1.61 -15.57 -0.28
N THR A 139 1.60 -16.60 0.53
CA THR A 139 0.62 -17.69 0.45
C THR A 139 -0.63 -17.45 1.28
N LEU A 140 -0.59 -16.50 2.22
CA LEU A 140 -1.62 -16.24 3.22
C LEU A 140 -1.97 -17.48 4.08
N ARG A 141 -1.02 -18.40 4.26
CA ARG A 141 -1.22 -19.63 5.02
C ARG A 141 -0.92 -19.48 6.50
N LEU A 142 -0.03 -18.55 6.86
CA LEU A 142 0.35 -18.35 8.26
C LEU A 142 -0.82 -17.78 9.07
N GLY A 143 -1.65 -16.94 8.48
CA GLY A 143 -2.78 -16.29 9.14
C GLY A 143 -2.38 -15.26 10.19
N VAL A 144 -1.32 -15.53 10.94
CA VAL A 144 -0.75 -14.67 11.99
C VAL A 144 0.76 -14.68 11.87
N ILE A 145 1.37 -13.49 11.93
CA ILE A 145 2.82 -13.31 11.96
C ILE A 145 3.22 -12.89 13.38
N GLN A 146 4.12 -13.62 13.99
CA GLN A 146 4.60 -13.36 15.35
C GLN A 146 5.77 -12.37 15.35
N ASN A 147 5.97 -11.71 16.51
CA ASN A 147 7.11 -10.82 16.75
C ASN A 147 7.24 -9.67 15.75
N VAL A 148 6.10 -9.16 15.27
CA VAL A 148 6.06 -7.98 14.43
C VAL A 148 6.34 -6.74 15.28
N ARG A 149 7.17 -5.86 14.77
CA ARG A 149 7.48 -4.56 15.36
C ARG A 149 6.74 -3.48 14.60
N VAL A 150 5.99 -2.64 15.30
CA VAL A 150 5.24 -1.54 14.69
C VAL A 150 5.65 -0.24 15.37
N THR A 151 6.16 0.69 14.57
CA THR A 151 6.66 1.99 15.03
C THR A 151 5.87 3.10 14.36
N PRO A 152 5.21 4.01 15.12
CA PRO A 152 4.53 5.15 14.52
C PRO A 152 5.53 6.08 13.83
N LEU A 153 5.14 6.63 12.68
CA LEU A 153 5.92 7.60 11.92
C LEU A 153 5.30 8.99 12.10
N SER A 154 6.15 10.00 12.29
CA SER A 154 5.69 11.39 12.32
C SER A 154 5.54 11.96 10.91
N GLY A 155 4.57 12.86 10.74
CA GLY A 155 4.25 13.45 9.45
C GLY A 155 3.24 12.64 8.65
N ASP A 156 2.72 13.25 7.59
CA ASP A 156 1.65 12.73 6.75
C ASP A 156 2.05 12.50 5.28
N ASP A 157 3.31 12.78 4.93
CA ASP A 157 3.81 12.71 3.55
C ASP A 157 4.49 11.36 3.20
N TRP A 158 4.08 10.29 3.86
CA TRP A 158 4.66 8.97 3.61
C TRP A 158 4.00 8.26 2.43
N THR A 159 4.82 7.63 1.58
CA THR A 159 4.32 6.72 0.56
C THR A 159 4.28 5.30 1.13
N PRO A 160 3.08 4.72 1.34
CA PRO A 160 2.97 3.35 1.80
C PRO A 160 3.55 2.35 0.80
N GLY A 161 4.23 1.32 1.33
CA GLY A 161 4.83 0.28 0.51
C GLY A 161 6.13 -0.27 1.10
N PRO A 162 6.73 -1.28 0.44
CA PRO A 162 7.97 -1.88 0.86
C PRO A 162 9.14 -0.89 0.90
N ILE A 163 10.00 -1.05 1.90
CA ILE A 163 11.25 -0.30 2.01
C ILE A 163 12.36 -1.14 1.40
N ALA A 164 13.17 -0.54 0.54
CA ALA A 164 14.32 -1.20 -0.04
C ALA A 164 15.28 -1.66 1.07
N GLN A 165 15.56 -2.96 1.12
CA GLN A 165 16.63 -3.51 1.95
C GLN A 165 17.97 -3.18 1.28
N ARG A 166 18.94 -2.73 2.06
CA ARG A 166 20.32 -2.52 1.62
C ARG A 166 21.09 -3.83 1.68
#